data_74b02a3a070954c9628ecd12ef784006
#
_entry.id   74b02a3a070954c9628ecd12ef784006
#
_cell.length_a   1.000
_cell.length_b   1.000
_cell.length_c   1.000
_cell.angle_alpha   90.00
_cell.angle_beta   90.00
_cell.angle_gamma   90.00
#
_symmetry.space_group_name_H-M   'P 1'
#
loop_
_entity.id
_entity.type
_entity.pdbx_description
1 polymer ?
#
loop_
_entity_poly.entity_id
_entity_poly.type
_entity_poly.pdbx_seq_one_letter_code
_entity_poly.pdbx_strand_id
1 'polypeptide(L)'
;MTEKRKRSIPRIIKVFILLAAAAVLAYVGIFAYVCIRERSVPTDVPDADKYDAIIVLGAQVKRDGTPNVQLALRLDTAYDAYGQKNVPVVVCGAQGKDEPVPEAEAMKTYLMEKGIPEQDILTDPDSFNTSQNLKNAAALLKERQEILKVLIVTSDYHIPRAMALAQDLGFEACGMGSPCKPEYWLKNHAREVLSWCKYWGVKYLHLP
;
A
#
# COMPACT_ATOMS: atom_id res chain seq x y z
N MET A 1 44.57 -41.28 -24.30
CA MET A 1 44.08 -39.94 -23.82
C MET A 1 42.78 -39.64 -24.58
N THR A 2 41.62 -39.79 -23.89
CA THR A 2 40.30 -39.53 -24.48
C THR A 2 39.95 -38.05 -24.30
N GLU A 3 39.98 -37.30 -25.38
CA GLU A 3 39.60 -35.88 -25.42
C GLU A 3 38.10 -35.75 -25.11
N LYS A 4 37.78 -35.22 -23.91
CA LYS A 4 36.39 -34.92 -23.49
C LYS A 4 35.85 -33.80 -24.39
N ARG A 5 35.09 -34.14 -25.41
CA ARG A 5 34.36 -33.22 -26.29
C ARG A 5 33.44 -32.35 -25.41
N LYS A 6 33.80 -31.08 -25.18
CA LYS A 6 32.93 -30.09 -24.50
C LYS A 6 31.64 -29.94 -25.31
N ARG A 7 30.53 -30.50 -24.77
CA ARG A 7 29.19 -30.28 -25.38
C ARG A 7 28.86 -28.80 -25.26
N SER A 8 28.77 -28.08 -26.35
CA SER A 8 28.33 -26.69 -26.39
C SER A 8 26.84 -26.63 -26.09
N ILE A 9 26.47 -25.74 -25.15
CA ILE A 9 25.06 -25.49 -24.81
C ILE A 9 24.32 -25.00 -26.06
N PRO A 10 23.18 -25.59 -26.46
CA PRO A 10 22.36 -25.16 -27.58
C PRO A 10 22.01 -23.66 -27.49
N ARG A 11 21.97 -22.96 -28.63
CA ARG A 11 21.66 -21.51 -28.68
C ARG A 11 20.36 -21.16 -27.96
N ILE A 12 19.32 -21.98 -28.11
CA ILE A 12 18.03 -21.77 -27.46
C ILE A 12 18.14 -21.74 -25.91
N ILE A 13 18.93 -22.65 -25.35
CA ILE A 13 19.19 -22.71 -23.92
C ILE A 13 19.93 -21.44 -23.43
N LYS A 14 20.91 -20.95 -24.22
CA LYS A 14 21.62 -19.70 -23.91
C LYS A 14 20.65 -18.51 -23.87
N VAL A 15 19.72 -18.44 -24.83
CA VAL A 15 18.70 -17.37 -24.86
C VAL A 15 17.81 -17.45 -23.62
N PHE A 16 17.32 -18.64 -23.24
CA PHE A 16 16.53 -18.80 -22.01
C PHE A 16 17.32 -18.40 -20.76
N ILE A 17 18.60 -18.77 -20.66
CA ILE A 17 19.44 -18.36 -19.51
C ILE A 17 19.59 -16.85 -19.48
N LEU A 18 19.81 -16.19 -20.62
CA LEU A 18 19.94 -14.73 -20.68
C LEU A 18 18.63 -14.03 -20.30
N LEU A 19 17.48 -14.52 -20.78
CA LEU A 19 16.17 -13.97 -20.41
C LEU A 19 15.88 -14.16 -18.91
N ALA A 20 16.17 -15.33 -18.36
CA ALA A 20 16.04 -15.59 -16.93
C ALA A 20 16.96 -14.69 -16.11
N ALA A 21 18.21 -14.51 -16.51
CA ALA A 21 19.14 -13.61 -15.84
C ALA A 21 18.67 -12.15 -15.90
N ALA A 22 18.16 -11.70 -17.06
CA ALA A 22 17.58 -10.37 -17.20
C ALA A 22 16.37 -10.15 -16.30
N ALA A 23 15.47 -11.15 -16.19
CA ALA A 23 14.32 -11.09 -15.29
C ALA A 23 14.73 -11.02 -13.82
N VAL A 24 15.74 -11.79 -13.41
CA VAL A 24 16.29 -11.74 -12.04
C VAL A 24 16.92 -10.37 -11.77
N LEU A 25 17.70 -9.84 -12.68
CA LEU A 25 18.30 -8.50 -12.52
C LEU A 25 17.23 -7.41 -12.43
N ALA A 26 16.19 -7.48 -13.26
CA ALA A 26 15.06 -6.56 -13.19
C ALA A 26 14.34 -6.65 -11.83
N TYR A 27 14.07 -7.88 -11.35
CA TYR A 27 13.47 -8.09 -10.04
C TYR A 27 14.31 -7.49 -8.90
N VAL A 28 15.62 -7.76 -8.89
CA VAL A 28 16.57 -7.22 -7.91
C VAL A 28 16.61 -5.69 -7.99
N GLY A 29 16.60 -5.12 -9.18
CA GLY A 29 16.58 -3.68 -9.40
C GLY A 29 15.31 -3.04 -8.83
N ILE A 30 14.13 -3.63 -9.08
CA ILE A 30 12.85 -3.14 -8.53
C ILE A 30 12.82 -3.33 -6.99
N PHE A 31 13.34 -4.44 -6.48
CA PHE A 31 13.44 -4.66 -5.04
C PHE A 31 14.30 -3.59 -4.37
N ALA A 32 15.47 -3.28 -4.93
CA ALA A 32 16.32 -2.20 -4.46
C ALA A 32 15.60 -0.83 -4.54
N TYR A 33 14.86 -0.57 -5.62
CA TYR A 33 14.04 0.62 -5.77
C TYR A 33 13.01 0.76 -4.63
N VAL A 34 12.27 -0.32 -4.30
CA VAL A 34 11.30 -0.34 -3.19
C VAL A 34 12.00 -0.01 -1.87
N CYS A 35 13.13 -0.67 -1.55
CA CYS A 35 13.88 -0.42 -0.32
C CYS A 35 14.43 1.02 -0.23
N ILE A 36 14.87 1.60 -1.35
CA ILE A 36 15.36 2.99 -1.38
C ILE A 36 14.22 3.97 -1.16
N ARG A 37 13.08 3.74 -1.82
CA ARG A 37 11.90 4.62 -1.71
C ARG A 37 11.28 4.57 -0.32
N GLU A 38 11.26 3.40 0.33
CA GLU A 38 10.80 3.23 1.70
C GLU A 38 11.60 4.11 2.69
N ARG A 39 12.93 4.19 2.53
CA ARG A 39 13.79 5.00 3.41
C ARG A 39 13.49 6.50 3.38
N SER A 40 12.83 6.98 2.34
CA SER A 40 12.44 8.38 2.21
C SER A 40 11.01 8.66 2.70
N VAL A 41 10.32 7.65 3.23
CA VAL A 41 8.96 7.81 3.77
C VAL A 41 9.03 8.47 5.14
N PRO A 42 8.29 9.59 5.35
CA PRO A 42 8.19 10.21 6.66
C PRO A 42 7.55 9.28 7.69
N THR A 43 8.09 9.29 8.90
CA THR A 43 7.52 8.60 10.08
C THR A 43 6.78 9.57 10.98
N ASP A 44 7.10 10.84 10.89
CA ASP A 44 6.47 11.91 11.66
C ASP A 44 5.22 12.43 10.94
N VAL A 45 4.27 12.91 11.71
CA VAL A 45 3.05 13.52 11.17
C VAL A 45 3.41 14.76 10.35
N PRO A 46 2.98 14.85 9.08
CA PRO A 46 3.22 16.04 8.27
C PRO A 46 2.56 17.29 8.87
N ASP A 47 3.06 18.47 8.48
CA ASP A 47 2.44 19.75 8.87
C ASP A 47 0.95 19.78 8.53
N ALA A 48 0.14 20.39 9.38
CA ALA A 48 -1.31 20.39 9.27
C ALA A 48 -1.87 21.07 8.00
N ASP A 49 -1.07 21.87 7.29
CA ASP A 49 -1.43 22.50 6.01
C ASP A 49 -1.25 21.55 4.79
N LYS A 50 -0.65 20.39 4.98
CA LYS A 50 -0.36 19.41 3.93
C LYS A 50 -1.52 18.47 3.61
N TYR A 51 -2.54 18.39 4.47
CA TYR A 51 -3.68 17.49 4.25
C TYR A 51 -4.97 18.04 4.84
N ASP A 52 -6.09 17.71 4.19
CA ASP A 52 -7.45 18.04 4.60
C ASP A 52 -8.31 16.79 4.82
N ALA A 53 -7.74 15.61 4.57
CA ALA A 53 -8.30 14.31 4.93
C ALA A 53 -7.18 13.28 5.13
N ILE A 54 -7.49 12.22 5.88
CA ILE A 54 -6.61 11.06 6.10
C ILE A 54 -7.24 9.85 5.40
N ILE A 55 -6.47 9.12 4.59
CA ILE A 55 -6.91 7.87 3.96
C ILE A 55 -6.06 6.73 4.53
N VAL A 56 -6.71 5.79 5.21
CA VAL A 56 -6.05 4.62 5.82
C VAL A 56 -6.34 3.38 4.97
N LEU A 57 -5.27 2.76 4.47
CA LEU A 57 -5.41 1.55 3.66
C LEU A 57 -5.43 0.29 4.54
N GLY A 58 -6.35 -0.60 4.26
CA GLY A 58 -6.51 -1.87 4.95
C GLY A 58 -5.31 -2.82 4.80
N ALA A 59 -5.25 -3.82 5.66
CA ALA A 59 -4.22 -4.85 5.64
C ALA A 59 -4.78 -6.24 5.93
N GLN A 60 -5.34 -6.46 7.09
CA GLN A 60 -6.01 -7.72 7.48
C GLN A 60 -6.69 -7.59 8.84
N VAL A 61 -7.82 -8.27 9.00
CA VAL A 61 -8.54 -8.47 10.26
C VAL A 61 -8.31 -9.91 10.75
N LYS A 62 -8.22 -10.07 12.06
CA LYS A 62 -8.11 -11.39 12.70
C LYS A 62 -9.49 -12.08 12.74
N ARG A 63 -9.48 -13.40 13.06
CA ARG A 63 -10.72 -14.19 13.21
C ARG A 63 -11.64 -13.72 14.34
N ASP A 64 -11.13 -12.96 15.29
CA ASP A 64 -11.91 -12.33 16.37
C ASP A 64 -12.54 -10.98 15.98
N GLY A 65 -12.35 -10.54 14.75
CA GLY A 65 -12.88 -9.27 14.24
C GLY A 65 -11.99 -8.05 14.56
N THR A 66 -10.85 -8.24 15.25
CA THR A 66 -9.95 -7.14 15.57
C THR A 66 -8.88 -6.93 14.49
N PRO A 67 -8.36 -5.71 14.30
CA PRO A 67 -7.24 -5.47 13.41
C PRO A 67 -6.04 -6.35 13.74
N ASN A 68 -5.37 -6.91 12.73
CA ASN A 68 -4.08 -7.55 12.97
C ASN A 68 -3.03 -6.50 13.37
N VAL A 69 -1.86 -6.94 13.82
CA VAL A 69 -0.83 -6.03 14.33
C VAL A 69 -0.41 -4.97 13.29
N GLN A 70 -0.31 -5.35 12.00
CA GLN A 70 0.09 -4.42 10.96
C GLN A 70 -1.01 -3.37 10.67
N LEU A 71 -2.27 -3.78 10.72
CA LEU A 71 -3.41 -2.88 10.58
C LEU A 71 -3.54 -1.95 11.80
N ALA A 72 -3.36 -2.48 13.01
CA ALA A 72 -3.37 -1.66 14.24
C ALA A 72 -2.29 -0.57 14.21
N LEU A 73 -1.06 -0.88 13.77
CA LEU A 73 0.00 0.12 13.61
C LEU A 73 -0.38 1.24 12.61
N ARG A 74 -1.09 0.93 11.52
CA ARG A 74 -1.60 1.95 10.59
C ARG A 74 -2.65 2.84 11.26
N LEU A 75 -3.54 2.24 12.04
CA LEU A 75 -4.59 2.97 12.74
C LEU A 75 -4.03 3.86 13.85
N ASP A 76 -3.01 3.40 14.57
CA ASP A 76 -2.29 4.23 15.54
C ASP A 76 -1.64 5.45 14.86
N THR A 77 -0.95 5.21 13.72
CA THR A 77 -0.37 6.28 12.90
C THR A 77 -1.42 7.28 12.42
N ALA A 78 -2.59 6.80 12.00
CA ALA A 78 -3.69 7.68 11.57
C ALA A 78 -4.31 8.46 12.74
N TYR A 79 -4.40 7.85 13.91
CA TYR A 79 -4.86 8.51 15.13
C TYR A 79 -3.93 9.66 15.55
N ASP A 80 -2.61 9.46 15.48
CA ASP A 80 -1.63 10.51 15.77
C ASP A 80 -1.79 11.69 14.80
N ALA A 81 -2.00 11.41 13.51
CA ALA A 81 -2.26 12.45 12.51
C ALA A 81 -3.57 13.20 12.74
N TYR A 82 -4.65 12.49 13.12
CA TYR A 82 -5.93 13.08 13.49
C TYR A 82 -5.80 13.99 14.71
N GLY A 83 -4.98 13.63 15.68
CA GLY A 83 -4.70 14.45 16.87
C GLY A 83 -4.04 15.79 16.56
N GLN A 84 -3.33 15.94 15.46
CA GLN A 84 -2.79 17.24 15.02
C GLN A 84 -3.83 18.10 14.30
N LYS A 85 -4.71 17.47 13.54
CA LYS A 85 -5.76 18.17 12.76
C LYS A 85 -6.99 17.27 12.66
N ASN A 86 -8.08 17.69 13.26
CA ASN A 86 -9.35 16.98 13.18
C ASN A 86 -9.94 17.12 11.76
N VAL A 87 -9.63 16.17 10.91
CA VAL A 87 -10.08 16.09 9.51
C VAL A 87 -10.78 14.76 9.25
N PRO A 88 -11.62 14.64 8.19
CA PRO A 88 -12.21 13.35 7.84
C PRO A 88 -11.17 12.23 7.68
N VAL A 89 -11.46 11.06 8.24
CA VAL A 89 -10.65 9.85 8.13
C VAL A 89 -11.41 8.83 7.28
N VAL A 90 -10.88 8.48 6.12
CA VAL A 90 -11.43 7.44 5.26
C VAL A 90 -10.71 6.14 5.53
N VAL A 91 -11.42 5.11 5.95
CA VAL A 91 -10.89 3.76 6.17
C VAL A 91 -11.37 2.84 5.07
N CYS A 92 -10.43 2.19 4.37
CA CYS A 92 -10.72 1.42 3.17
C CYS A 92 -10.28 -0.03 3.30
N GLY A 93 -11.15 -0.97 2.98
CA GLY A 93 -10.82 -2.40 2.92
C GLY A 93 -12.05 -3.28 2.99
N ALA A 94 -12.20 -4.16 2.00
CA ALA A 94 -13.27 -5.14 1.93
C ALA A 94 -13.00 -6.31 2.89
N GLN A 95 -13.99 -7.18 3.03
CA GLN A 95 -13.86 -8.40 3.81
C GLN A 95 -13.02 -9.44 3.08
N GLY A 96 -11.91 -9.85 3.67
CA GLY A 96 -11.10 -10.95 3.19
C GLY A 96 -11.78 -12.32 3.41
N LYS A 97 -11.30 -13.35 2.70
CA LYS A 97 -11.92 -14.69 2.70
C LYS A 97 -12.07 -15.32 4.09
N ASP A 98 -11.09 -15.07 4.97
CA ASP A 98 -11.02 -15.66 6.31
C ASP A 98 -11.32 -14.64 7.42
N GLU A 99 -11.88 -13.49 7.05
CA GLU A 99 -12.20 -12.39 7.97
C GLU A 99 -13.69 -12.38 8.29
N PRO A 100 -14.07 -12.13 9.56
CA PRO A 100 -15.48 -12.15 9.98
C PRO A 100 -16.25 -10.88 9.60
N VAL A 101 -15.52 -9.78 9.35
CA VAL A 101 -16.08 -8.46 8.99
C VAL A 101 -15.18 -7.78 7.95
N PRO A 102 -15.69 -6.78 7.19
CA PRO A 102 -14.86 -5.94 6.33
C PRO A 102 -13.75 -5.24 7.13
N GLU A 103 -12.56 -5.11 6.54
CA GLU A 103 -11.45 -4.40 7.19
C GLU A 103 -11.84 -2.97 7.58
N ALA A 104 -12.58 -2.26 6.73
CA ALA A 104 -13.05 -0.90 7.00
C ALA A 104 -13.92 -0.79 8.27
N GLU A 105 -14.78 -1.78 8.52
CA GLU A 105 -15.63 -1.80 9.73
C GLU A 105 -14.80 -2.03 11.01
N ALA A 106 -13.84 -2.96 10.97
CA ALA A 106 -12.92 -3.18 12.07
C ALA A 106 -12.05 -1.95 12.36
N MET A 107 -11.61 -1.25 11.29
CA MET A 107 -10.83 -0.02 11.39
C MET A 107 -11.65 1.12 12.01
N LYS A 108 -12.90 1.29 11.60
CA LYS A 108 -13.84 2.26 12.17
C LYS A 108 -14.01 2.01 13.67
N THR A 109 -14.33 0.78 14.05
CA THR A 109 -14.51 0.41 15.46
C THR A 109 -13.27 0.76 16.28
N TYR A 110 -12.09 0.37 15.81
CA TYR A 110 -10.82 0.64 16.49
C TYR A 110 -10.56 2.15 16.69
N LEU A 111 -10.80 2.98 15.66
CA LEU A 111 -10.58 4.41 15.74
C LEU A 111 -11.61 5.10 16.66
N MET A 112 -12.87 4.63 16.68
CA MET A 112 -13.89 5.10 17.62
C MET A 112 -13.52 4.77 19.07
N GLU A 113 -13.02 3.57 19.34
CA GLU A 113 -12.51 3.19 20.67
C GLU A 113 -11.34 4.05 21.13
N LYS A 114 -10.54 4.56 20.19
CA LYS A 114 -9.48 5.54 20.47
C LYS A 114 -9.98 6.98 20.68
N GLY A 115 -11.24 7.25 20.38
CA GLY A 115 -11.87 8.54 20.61
C GLY A 115 -12.06 9.42 19.37
N ILE A 116 -11.84 8.92 18.16
CA ILE A 116 -12.24 9.65 16.93
C ILE A 116 -13.77 9.59 16.83
N PRO A 117 -14.46 10.75 16.70
CA PRO A 117 -15.91 10.79 16.55
C PRO A 117 -16.38 10.04 15.31
N GLU A 118 -17.47 9.29 15.41
CA GLU A 118 -18.02 8.50 14.31
C GLU A 118 -18.29 9.33 13.05
N GLN A 119 -18.78 10.55 13.20
CA GLN A 119 -19.06 11.45 12.08
C GLN A 119 -17.82 11.86 11.26
N ASP A 120 -16.63 11.71 11.84
CA ASP A 120 -15.36 12.03 11.17
C ASP A 120 -14.76 10.81 10.44
N ILE A 121 -15.37 9.62 10.59
CA ILE A 121 -14.90 8.39 9.95
C ILE A 121 -15.82 8.02 8.78
N LEU A 122 -15.22 7.91 7.59
CA LEU A 122 -15.87 7.41 6.37
C LEU A 122 -15.37 6.00 6.09
N THR A 123 -16.28 5.07 5.77
CA THR A 123 -15.93 3.67 5.51
C THR A 123 -16.11 3.30 4.04
N ASP A 124 -15.14 2.59 3.49
CA ASP A 124 -15.22 1.91 2.19
C ASP A 124 -15.03 0.40 2.38
N PRO A 125 -16.11 -0.37 2.54
CA PRO A 125 -16.04 -1.81 2.78
C PRO A 125 -15.94 -2.65 1.50
N ASP A 126 -15.85 -2.04 0.32
CA ASP A 126 -16.00 -2.72 -0.99
C ASP A 126 -14.68 -2.86 -1.75
N SER A 127 -13.60 -2.30 -1.26
CA SER A 127 -12.31 -2.25 -1.98
C SER A 127 -11.40 -3.42 -1.65
N PHE A 128 -11.05 -4.21 -2.67
CA PHE A 128 -10.15 -5.37 -2.59
C PHE A 128 -8.68 -5.08 -2.97
N ASN A 129 -8.36 -3.87 -3.40
CA ASN A 129 -7.01 -3.48 -3.78
C ASN A 129 -6.79 -1.96 -3.65
N THR A 130 -5.52 -1.55 -3.65
CA THR A 130 -5.13 -0.15 -3.42
C THR A 130 -5.75 0.83 -4.43
N SER A 131 -5.90 0.44 -5.70
CA SER A 131 -6.51 1.32 -6.70
C SER A 131 -8.00 1.55 -6.43
N GLN A 132 -8.73 0.51 -5.98
CA GLN A 132 -10.12 0.63 -5.56
C GLN A 132 -10.23 1.47 -4.28
N ASN A 133 -9.41 1.19 -3.26
CA ASN A 133 -9.37 1.98 -2.02
C ASN A 133 -9.28 3.48 -2.31
N LEU A 134 -8.33 3.89 -3.14
CA LEU A 134 -8.12 5.30 -3.44
C LEU A 134 -9.22 5.90 -4.32
N LYS A 135 -9.78 5.15 -5.26
CA LYS A 135 -10.93 5.59 -6.08
C LYS A 135 -12.19 5.78 -5.24
N ASN A 136 -12.49 4.83 -4.36
CA ASN A 136 -13.66 4.91 -3.49
C ASN A 136 -13.47 5.99 -2.42
N ALA A 137 -12.28 6.12 -1.85
CA ALA A 137 -11.96 7.25 -0.97
C ALA A 137 -12.17 8.61 -1.66
N ALA A 138 -11.74 8.74 -2.93
CA ALA A 138 -11.97 9.96 -3.70
C ALA A 138 -13.47 10.26 -3.89
N ALA A 139 -14.29 9.23 -4.15
CA ALA A 139 -15.73 9.39 -4.27
C ALA A 139 -16.37 9.85 -2.95
N LEU A 140 -16.03 9.20 -1.83
CA LEU A 140 -16.52 9.54 -0.50
C LEU A 140 -16.14 10.97 -0.07
N LEU A 141 -14.91 11.39 -0.35
CA LEU A 141 -14.44 12.74 -0.03
C LEU A 141 -15.12 13.79 -0.90
N LYS A 142 -15.38 13.51 -2.18
CA LYS A 142 -16.09 14.42 -3.09
C LYS A 142 -17.56 14.64 -2.68
N GLU A 143 -18.22 13.64 -2.13
CA GLU A 143 -19.59 13.78 -1.62
C GLU A 143 -19.69 14.73 -0.43
N ARG A 144 -18.65 14.83 0.39
CA ARG A 144 -18.61 15.75 1.53
C ARG A 144 -18.11 17.15 1.16
N GLN A 145 -17.00 17.20 0.45
CA GLN A 145 -16.32 18.43 0.03
C GLN A 145 -15.28 18.07 -1.03
N GLU A 146 -14.97 18.95 -1.95
CA GLU A 146 -13.88 18.73 -2.90
C GLU A 146 -12.53 18.83 -2.19
N ILE A 147 -12.10 17.69 -1.60
CA ILE A 147 -10.83 17.57 -0.88
C ILE A 147 -9.80 16.99 -1.84
N LEU A 148 -8.73 17.74 -2.09
CA LEU A 148 -7.61 17.33 -2.95
C LEU A 148 -6.35 16.95 -2.16
N LYS A 149 -6.12 17.59 -1.00
CA LYS A 149 -4.95 17.34 -0.15
C LYS A 149 -5.24 16.18 0.79
N VAL A 150 -4.50 15.08 0.64
CA VAL A 150 -4.74 13.88 1.46
C VAL A 150 -3.46 13.35 2.08
N LEU A 151 -3.55 12.91 3.33
CA LEU A 151 -2.53 12.11 3.99
C LEU A 151 -2.87 10.62 3.82
N ILE A 152 -2.00 9.89 3.15
CA ILE A 152 -2.14 8.44 3.01
C ILE A 152 -1.38 7.75 4.13
N VAL A 153 -2.08 6.92 4.88
CA VAL A 153 -1.51 6.11 5.95
C VAL A 153 -1.56 4.63 5.54
N THR A 154 -0.39 4.03 5.45
CA THR A 154 -0.21 2.59 5.21
C THR A 154 1.18 2.17 5.69
N SER A 155 1.59 0.92 5.47
CA SER A 155 2.94 0.50 5.83
C SER A 155 3.99 1.24 5.00
N ASP A 156 5.15 1.53 5.61
CA ASP A 156 6.28 2.27 5.07
C ASP A 156 6.67 1.85 3.64
N TYR A 157 6.90 0.55 3.41
CA TYR A 157 7.25 -0.01 2.09
C TYR A 157 6.17 0.24 1.02
N HIS A 158 4.91 0.44 1.44
CA HIS A 158 3.76 0.59 0.54
C HIS A 158 3.44 2.05 0.19
N ILE A 159 3.86 3.02 1.02
CA ILE A 159 3.59 4.45 0.82
C ILE A 159 4.00 4.95 -0.57
N PRO A 160 5.19 4.63 -1.12
CA PRO A 160 5.58 5.18 -2.42
C PRO A 160 4.62 4.81 -3.56
N ARG A 161 4.07 3.59 -3.56
CA ARG A 161 3.11 3.16 -4.58
C ARG A 161 1.71 3.70 -4.32
N ALA A 162 1.29 3.75 -3.07
CA ALA A 162 0.00 4.34 -2.72
C ALA A 162 -0.06 5.83 -3.11
N MET A 163 1.01 6.58 -2.85
CA MET A 163 1.12 7.98 -3.29
C MET A 163 1.11 8.12 -4.81
N ALA A 164 1.83 7.26 -5.55
CA ALA A 164 1.82 7.30 -7.02
C ALA A 164 0.42 7.06 -7.58
N LEU A 165 -0.34 6.12 -7.01
CA LEU A 165 -1.73 5.85 -7.40
C LEU A 165 -2.67 7.01 -7.04
N ALA A 166 -2.47 7.67 -5.89
CA ALA A 166 -3.27 8.82 -5.49
C ALA A 166 -3.02 10.03 -6.39
N GLN A 167 -1.76 10.28 -6.74
CA GLN A 167 -1.40 11.34 -7.70
C GLN A 167 -2.01 11.10 -9.09
N ASP A 168 -2.10 9.84 -9.54
CA ASP A 168 -2.78 9.49 -10.80
C ASP A 168 -4.29 9.77 -10.76
N LEU A 169 -4.88 9.86 -9.56
CA LEU A 169 -6.28 10.24 -9.34
C LEU A 169 -6.47 11.75 -9.11
N GLY A 170 -5.41 12.54 -9.18
CA GLY A 170 -5.45 13.99 -9.01
C GLY A 170 -5.31 14.49 -7.57
N PHE A 171 -4.99 13.63 -6.61
CA PHE A 171 -4.73 14.06 -5.23
C PHE A 171 -3.36 14.74 -5.08
N GLU A 172 -3.33 15.82 -4.30
CA GLU A 172 -2.12 16.32 -3.67
C GLU A 172 -1.83 15.47 -2.44
N ALA A 173 -1.10 14.35 -2.64
CA ALA A 173 -0.89 13.35 -1.61
C ALA A 173 0.43 13.54 -0.87
N CYS A 174 0.38 13.52 0.45
CA CYS A 174 1.51 13.21 1.31
C CYS A 174 1.33 11.82 1.94
N GLY A 175 2.37 11.24 2.48
CA GLY A 175 2.33 9.89 3.03
C GLY A 175 2.98 9.79 4.39
N MET A 176 2.42 8.98 5.27
CA MET A 176 2.99 8.62 6.56
C MET A 176 3.01 7.11 6.72
N GLY A 177 4.23 6.56 6.88
CA GLY A 177 4.44 5.12 6.95
C GLY A 177 4.30 4.57 8.36
N SER A 178 3.46 3.55 8.56
CA SER A 178 3.54 2.73 9.77
C SER A 178 4.66 1.70 9.63
N PRO A 179 5.40 1.39 10.71
CA PRO A 179 6.54 0.47 10.63
C PRO A 179 6.12 -0.94 10.23
N CYS A 180 6.89 -1.56 9.32
CA CYS A 180 6.73 -2.96 8.99
C CYS A 180 7.42 -3.85 10.03
N LYS A 181 6.73 -4.87 10.54
CA LYS A 181 7.37 -5.84 11.43
C LYS A 181 8.43 -6.65 10.71
N PRO A 182 9.61 -6.88 11.33
CA PRO A 182 10.75 -7.56 10.70
C PRO A 182 10.40 -8.93 10.12
N GLU A 183 9.56 -9.72 10.79
CA GLU A 183 9.14 -11.05 10.35
C GLU A 183 8.35 -11.04 9.02
N TYR A 184 7.72 -9.94 8.67
CA TYR A 184 6.97 -9.78 7.42
C TYR A 184 7.72 -8.99 6.35
N TRP A 185 8.88 -8.41 6.69
CA TRP A 185 9.61 -7.50 5.82
C TRP A 185 9.90 -8.09 4.44
N LEU A 186 10.58 -9.25 4.38
CA LEU A 186 10.96 -9.87 3.12
C LEU A 186 9.74 -10.24 2.25
N LYS A 187 8.72 -10.84 2.87
CA LYS A 187 7.48 -11.23 2.18
C LYS A 187 6.77 -10.02 1.59
N ASN A 188 6.65 -8.94 2.36
CA ASN A 188 5.96 -7.74 1.95
C ASN A 188 6.71 -7.00 0.83
N HIS A 189 8.03 -6.86 0.93
CA HIS A 189 8.84 -6.25 -0.10
C HIS A 189 8.85 -7.05 -1.41
N ALA A 190 8.95 -8.38 -1.32
CA ALA A 190 8.85 -9.25 -2.50
C ALA A 190 7.49 -9.10 -3.21
N ARG A 191 6.39 -9.00 -2.46
CA ARG A 191 5.05 -8.75 -3.01
C ARG A 191 4.96 -7.34 -3.61
N GLU A 192 5.58 -6.37 -2.98
CA GLU A 192 5.55 -4.98 -3.46
C GLU A 192 6.27 -4.81 -4.81
N VAL A 193 7.34 -5.58 -5.08
CA VAL A 193 7.96 -5.64 -6.41
C VAL A 193 6.95 -6.01 -7.50
N LEU A 194 6.16 -7.07 -7.26
CA LEU A 194 5.13 -7.50 -8.22
C LEU A 194 4.01 -6.44 -8.36
N SER A 195 3.67 -5.77 -7.27
CA SER A 195 2.68 -4.70 -7.27
C SER A 195 3.13 -3.48 -8.07
N TRP A 196 4.42 -3.12 -8.02
CA TRP A 196 5.00 -2.09 -8.87
C TRP A 196 5.01 -2.49 -10.35
N CYS A 197 5.38 -3.76 -10.66
CA CYS A 197 5.29 -4.27 -12.04
C CYS A 197 3.86 -4.14 -12.58
N LYS A 198 2.85 -4.52 -11.77
CA LYS A 198 1.44 -4.37 -12.14
C LYS A 198 1.07 -2.89 -12.36
N TYR A 199 1.44 -2.01 -11.42
CA TYR A 199 1.17 -0.58 -11.54
C TYR A 199 1.74 0.01 -12.84
N TRP A 200 3.02 -0.25 -13.17
CA TRP A 200 3.63 0.22 -14.40
C TRP A 200 3.04 -0.43 -15.64
N GLY A 201 2.69 -1.71 -15.58
CA GLY A 201 2.02 -2.41 -16.67
C GLY A 201 0.67 -1.79 -17.01
N VAL A 202 -0.15 -1.49 -16.01
CA VAL A 202 -1.44 -0.80 -16.19
C VAL A 202 -1.22 0.62 -16.72
N LYS A 203 -0.31 1.38 -16.11
CA LYS A 203 -0.11 2.80 -16.41
C LYS A 203 0.50 3.05 -17.80
N TYR A 204 1.52 2.30 -18.20
CA TYR A 204 2.31 2.57 -19.40
C TYR A 204 2.08 1.59 -20.54
N LEU A 205 1.65 0.36 -20.25
CA LEU A 205 1.40 -0.67 -21.23
C LEU A 205 -0.09 -0.98 -21.43
N HIS A 206 -0.96 -0.28 -20.69
CA HIS A 206 -2.43 -0.46 -20.72
C HIS A 206 -2.86 -1.92 -20.52
N LEU A 207 -2.10 -2.68 -19.73
CA LEU A 207 -2.46 -4.05 -19.36
C LEU A 207 -3.68 -4.06 -18.45
N PRO A 208 -4.53 -5.09 -18.53
CA PRO A 208 -5.73 -5.22 -17.69
C PRO A 208 -5.41 -5.41 -16.19
#